data_a77eeb77f68976c121387a12b3285e97
#
_entry.id   a77eeb77f68976c121387a12b3285e97
#
_cell.length_a   1.000
_cell.length_b   1.000
_cell.length_c   1.000
_cell.angle_alpha   90.00
_cell.angle_beta   90.00
_cell.angle_gamma   90.00
#
_symmetry.space_group_name_H-M   'P 1'
#
loop_
_entity.id
_entity.type
_entity.pdbx_description
1 polymer ?
#
loop_
_entity_poly.entity_id
_entity_poly.type
_entity_poly.pdbx_seq_one_letter_code
_entity_poly.pdbx_strand_id
1 'polypeptide(L)'
;MRYLITGGCGFVGSNLAAEVLRRGEELYIIDNLFRFGSADNLTWLRTLGEFKYYPFDVRNINDVETVIKEVKPDYIFHLAGQVAMTTSIANPRLDYETNALGTFNLLDSVRKYSPDSVMRVCQNTLFITEDRYIAELSYKVAI
;
A
#
# COMPACT_ATOMS: atom_id res chain seq x y z
N MET A 1 18.02 1.55 -4.42
CA MET A 1 17.21 1.29 -3.19
C MET A 1 15.99 0.47 -3.56
N ARG A 2 15.45 -0.33 -2.62
CA ARG A 2 14.28 -1.18 -2.84
C ARG A 2 13.03 -0.50 -2.29
N TYR A 3 12.13 -0.18 -3.17
CA TYR A 3 10.86 0.47 -2.84
C TYR A 3 9.71 -0.53 -2.94
N LEU A 4 8.95 -0.69 -1.87
CA LEU A 4 7.71 -1.47 -1.86
C LEU A 4 6.51 -0.52 -1.78
N ILE A 5 5.57 -0.65 -2.71
CA ILE A 5 4.33 0.14 -2.72
C ILE A 5 3.14 -0.80 -2.63
N THR A 6 2.37 -0.74 -1.56
CA THR A 6 1.07 -1.42 -1.51
C THR A 6 0.00 -0.50 -2.05
N GLY A 7 -0.94 -1.03 -2.82
CA GLY A 7 -1.87 -0.20 -3.59
C GLY A 7 -1.19 0.53 -4.75
N GLY A 8 -0.08 -0.04 -5.25
CA GLY A 8 0.77 0.59 -6.27
C GLY A 8 0.12 0.74 -7.64
N CYS A 9 -1.00 0.04 -7.89
CA CYS A 9 -1.80 0.18 -9.12
C CYS A 9 -2.97 1.16 -8.96
N GLY A 10 -3.19 1.73 -7.77
CA GLY A 10 -4.15 2.82 -7.55
C GLY A 10 -3.65 4.15 -8.15
N PHE A 11 -4.49 5.19 -8.08
CA PHE A 11 -4.16 6.51 -8.66
C PHE A 11 -2.88 7.11 -8.07
N VAL A 12 -2.77 7.23 -6.76
CA VAL A 12 -1.57 7.78 -6.11
C VAL A 12 -0.39 6.82 -6.25
N GLY A 13 -0.64 5.52 -6.04
CA GLY A 13 0.39 4.48 -6.08
C GLY A 13 1.07 4.37 -7.43
N SER A 14 0.33 4.42 -8.53
CA SER A 14 0.89 4.32 -9.88
C SER A 14 1.75 5.52 -10.26
N ASN A 15 1.37 6.73 -9.82
CA ASN A 15 2.19 7.92 -10.04
C ASN A 15 3.49 7.86 -9.23
N LEU A 16 3.44 7.39 -7.98
CA LEU A 16 4.64 7.19 -7.17
C LEU A 16 5.53 6.08 -7.75
N ALA A 17 4.94 4.97 -8.19
CA ALA A 17 5.64 3.87 -8.83
C ALA A 17 6.37 4.33 -10.11
N ALA A 18 5.70 5.15 -10.94
CA ALA A 18 6.32 5.74 -12.13
C ALA A 18 7.55 6.62 -11.78
N GLU A 19 7.46 7.40 -10.70
CA GLU A 19 8.60 8.21 -10.24
C GLU A 19 9.77 7.34 -9.75
N VAL A 20 9.49 6.25 -9.03
CA VAL A 20 10.52 5.29 -8.59
C VAL A 20 11.23 4.67 -9.80
N LEU A 21 10.46 4.23 -10.82
CA LEU A 21 11.02 3.71 -12.07
C LEU A 21 11.87 4.76 -12.81
N ARG A 22 11.39 6.00 -12.89
CA ARG A 22 12.12 7.09 -13.54
C ARG A 22 13.46 7.38 -12.88
N ARG A 23 13.59 7.13 -11.57
CA ARG A 23 14.84 7.26 -10.81
C ARG A 23 15.79 6.07 -10.98
N GLY A 24 15.38 5.03 -11.67
CA GLY A 24 16.16 3.80 -11.84
C GLY A 24 16.31 2.98 -10.55
N GLU A 25 15.36 3.13 -9.63
CA GLU A 25 15.34 2.41 -8.37
C GLU A 25 14.57 1.08 -8.51
N GLU A 26 14.82 0.14 -7.61
CA GLU A 26 14.12 -1.15 -7.60
C GLU A 26 12.71 -0.99 -7.05
N LEU A 27 11.72 -1.39 -7.85
CA LEU A 27 10.30 -1.27 -7.51
C LEU A 27 9.63 -2.62 -7.31
N TYR A 28 8.86 -2.71 -6.23
CA TYR A 28 8.01 -3.84 -5.87
C TYR A 28 6.61 -3.33 -5.56
N ILE A 29 5.58 -3.99 -6.10
CA ILE A 29 4.19 -3.58 -5.92
C ILE A 29 3.36 -4.74 -5.36
N ILE A 30 2.59 -4.48 -4.30
CA ILE A 30 1.47 -5.32 -3.85
C ILE A 30 0.17 -4.62 -4.22
N ASP A 31 -0.67 -5.28 -5.01
CA ASP A 31 -2.00 -4.77 -5.36
C ASP A 31 -2.90 -5.94 -5.79
N ASN A 32 -4.13 -6.00 -5.31
CA ASN A 32 -5.10 -7.02 -5.67
C ASN A 32 -5.98 -6.65 -6.88
N LEU A 33 -5.73 -5.48 -7.49
CA LEU A 33 -6.46 -4.92 -8.63
C LEU A 33 -7.97 -4.79 -8.40
N PHE A 34 -8.39 -4.68 -7.15
CA PHE A 34 -9.81 -4.59 -6.81
C PHE A 34 -10.48 -3.32 -7.35
N ARG A 35 -9.73 -2.23 -7.45
CA ARG A 35 -10.23 -0.95 -7.93
C ARG A 35 -10.33 -0.92 -9.45
N PHE A 36 -11.43 -0.32 -9.94
CA PHE A 36 -11.58 -0.02 -11.38
C PHE A 36 -10.39 0.84 -11.86
N GLY A 37 -9.81 0.47 -13.00
CA GLY A 37 -8.66 1.15 -13.60
C GLY A 37 -7.28 0.70 -13.07
N SER A 38 -7.21 -0.08 -11.98
CA SER A 38 -5.92 -0.56 -11.46
C SER A 38 -5.18 -1.48 -12.43
N ALA A 39 -5.90 -2.30 -13.20
CA ALA A 39 -5.30 -3.15 -14.23
C ALA A 39 -4.71 -2.34 -15.39
N ASP A 40 -5.36 -1.24 -15.77
CA ASP A 40 -4.85 -0.33 -16.81
C ASP A 40 -3.58 0.39 -16.31
N ASN A 41 -3.57 0.82 -15.04
CA ASN A 41 -2.39 1.42 -14.42
C ASN A 41 -1.22 0.42 -14.36
N LEU A 42 -1.48 -0.84 -14.03
CA LEU A 42 -0.45 -1.90 -14.05
C LEU A 42 0.14 -2.06 -15.47
N THR A 43 -0.72 -2.09 -16.47
CA THR A 43 -0.29 -2.17 -17.88
C THR A 43 0.54 -0.97 -18.27
N TRP A 44 0.10 0.24 -17.90
CA TRP A 44 0.85 1.47 -18.14
C TRP A 44 2.23 1.45 -17.47
N LEU A 45 2.33 1.07 -16.19
CA LEU A 45 3.59 1.00 -15.47
C LEU A 45 4.60 0.05 -16.14
N ARG A 46 4.14 -1.07 -16.71
CA ARG A 46 4.98 -2.00 -17.46
C ARG A 46 5.58 -1.39 -18.74
N THR A 47 5.00 -0.33 -19.25
CA THR A 47 5.59 0.42 -20.38
C THR A 47 6.73 1.35 -19.95
N LEU A 48 6.82 1.68 -18.65
CA LEU A 48 7.81 2.62 -18.11
C LEU A 48 9.09 1.94 -17.64
N GLY A 49 9.01 0.67 -17.26
CA GLY A 49 10.17 -0.07 -16.79
C GLY A 49 9.82 -1.42 -16.18
N GLU A 50 10.84 -2.16 -15.76
CA GLU A 50 10.67 -3.46 -15.11
C GLU A 50 10.51 -3.30 -13.61
N PHE A 51 9.60 -4.07 -13.03
CA PHE A 51 9.36 -4.16 -11.60
C PHE A 51 8.72 -5.50 -11.24
N LYS A 52 8.77 -5.86 -9.97
CA LYS A 52 8.10 -7.07 -9.49
C LYS A 52 6.72 -6.75 -8.94
N TYR A 53 5.71 -7.40 -9.50
CA TYR A 53 4.32 -7.28 -9.10
C TYR A 53 3.84 -8.53 -8.37
N TYR A 54 3.18 -8.33 -7.22
CA TYR A 54 2.56 -9.37 -6.41
C TYR A 54 1.05 -9.13 -6.39
N PRO A 55 0.25 -10.04 -7.00
CA PRO A 55 -1.22 -9.96 -7.00
C PRO A 55 -1.79 -10.40 -5.64
N PHE A 56 -1.39 -9.73 -4.58
CA PHE A 56 -1.68 -10.10 -3.22
C PHE A 56 -2.57 -9.08 -2.52
N ASP A 57 -3.25 -9.54 -1.47
CA ASP A 57 -4.12 -8.72 -0.65
C ASP A 57 -3.46 -8.45 0.71
N VAL A 58 -3.41 -7.18 1.12
CA VAL A 58 -2.80 -6.79 2.40
C VAL A 58 -3.53 -7.38 3.62
N ARG A 59 -4.78 -7.82 3.45
CA ARG A 59 -5.55 -8.51 4.48
C ARG A 59 -5.04 -9.93 4.78
N ASN A 60 -4.30 -10.52 3.84
CA ASN A 60 -3.70 -11.85 4.02
C ASN A 60 -2.28 -11.70 4.56
N ILE A 61 -2.10 -12.06 5.83
CA ILE A 61 -0.80 -11.95 6.51
C ILE A 61 0.28 -12.80 5.82
N ASN A 62 -0.05 -13.99 5.31
CA ASN A 62 0.93 -14.87 4.68
C ASN A 62 1.49 -14.28 3.39
N ASP A 63 0.65 -13.61 2.60
CA ASP A 63 1.06 -12.92 1.38
C ASP A 63 1.99 -11.76 1.71
N VAL A 64 1.62 -10.95 2.71
CA VAL A 64 2.42 -9.81 3.17
C VAL A 64 3.78 -10.27 3.71
N GLU A 65 3.80 -11.27 4.61
CA GLU A 65 5.05 -11.83 5.15
C GLU A 65 5.95 -12.38 4.06
N THR A 66 5.39 -13.05 3.05
CA THR A 66 6.16 -13.60 1.93
C THR A 66 6.91 -12.49 1.20
N VAL A 67 6.23 -11.38 0.89
CA VAL A 67 6.85 -10.26 0.19
C VAL A 67 7.90 -9.56 1.06
N ILE A 68 7.60 -9.28 2.32
CA ILE A 68 8.55 -8.59 3.21
C ILE A 68 9.81 -9.43 3.45
N LYS A 69 9.67 -10.75 3.63
CA LYS A 69 10.81 -11.68 3.76
C LYS A 69 11.69 -11.72 2.53
N GLU A 70 11.07 -11.73 1.36
CA GLU A 70 11.78 -11.82 0.08
C GLU A 70 12.46 -10.50 -0.28
N VAL A 71 11.72 -9.40 -0.21
CA VAL A 71 12.16 -8.09 -0.71
C VAL A 71 13.09 -7.39 0.27
N LYS A 72 12.78 -7.44 1.56
CA LYS A 72 13.44 -6.63 2.61
C LYS A 72 13.60 -5.18 2.15
N PRO A 73 12.50 -4.46 1.93
CA PRO A 73 12.52 -3.14 1.31
C PRO A 73 13.22 -2.10 2.17
N ASP A 74 13.88 -1.14 1.53
CA ASP A 74 14.47 0.00 2.23
C ASP A 74 13.36 1.03 2.57
N TYR A 75 12.41 1.21 1.64
CA TYR A 75 11.27 2.12 1.80
C TYR A 75 9.96 1.42 1.46
N ILE A 76 8.95 1.66 2.27
CA ILE A 76 7.59 1.14 2.08
C ILE A 76 6.61 2.30 2.05
N PHE A 77 5.80 2.38 0.98
CA PHE A 77 4.67 3.27 0.88
C PHE A 77 3.38 2.45 0.94
N HIS A 78 2.67 2.56 2.06
CA HIS A 78 1.42 1.84 2.25
C HIS A 78 0.24 2.71 1.81
N LEU A 79 -0.23 2.47 0.57
CA LEU A 79 -1.31 3.18 -0.08
C LEU A 79 -2.53 2.28 -0.33
N ALA A 80 -2.41 0.98 -0.04
CA ALA A 80 -3.54 0.07 -0.10
C ALA A 80 -4.55 0.43 0.99
N GLY A 81 -5.72 0.87 0.58
CA GLY A 81 -6.78 1.29 1.50
C GLY A 81 -8.13 1.41 0.81
N GLN A 82 -9.19 1.22 1.61
CA GLN A 82 -10.56 1.52 1.20
C GLN A 82 -10.83 2.99 1.52
N VAL A 83 -11.11 3.80 0.50
CA VAL A 83 -11.23 5.27 0.62
C VAL A 83 -12.62 5.79 0.23
N ALA A 84 -13.52 4.94 -0.30
CA ALA A 84 -14.85 5.37 -0.70
C ALA A 84 -15.81 5.31 0.49
N MET A 85 -16.30 6.46 0.95
CA MET A 85 -17.22 6.59 2.09
C MET A 85 -18.48 5.73 1.91
N THR A 86 -19.07 5.73 0.71
CA THR A 86 -20.27 4.94 0.40
C THR A 86 -20.03 3.43 0.59
N THR A 87 -18.87 2.95 0.20
CA THR A 87 -18.48 1.54 0.40
C THR A 87 -18.22 1.24 1.88
N SER A 88 -17.59 2.17 2.61
CA SER A 88 -17.32 2.01 4.04
C SER A 88 -18.62 1.94 4.86
N ILE A 89 -19.61 2.73 4.50
CA ILE A 89 -20.94 2.68 5.14
C ILE A 89 -21.66 1.37 4.78
N ALA A 90 -21.63 0.95 3.52
CA ALA A 90 -22.30 -0.26 3.06
C ALA A 90 -21.62 -1.56 3.55
N ASN A 91 -20.29 -1.54 3.73
CA ASN A 91 -19.52 -2.68 4.21
C ASN A 91 -18.38 -2.23 5.14
N PRO A 92 -18.71 -1.89 6.39
CA PRO A 92 -17.72 -1.43 7.38
C PRO A 92 -16.69 -2.50 7.75
N ARG A 93 -17.03 -3.77 7.58
CA ARG A 93 -16.10 -4.87 7.79
C ARG A 93 -14.96 -4.86 6.78
N LEU A 94 -15.27 -4.66 5.51
CA LEU A 94 -14.25 -4.53 4.46
C LEU A 94 -13.32 -3.34 4.71
N ASP A 95 -13.89 -2.23 5.16
CA ASP A 95 -13.14 -1.04 5.53
C ASP A 95 -12.14 -1.34 6.65
N TYR A 96 -12.61 -1.95 7.74
CA TYR A 96 -11.77 -2.37 8.87
C TYR A 96 -10.67 -3.36 8.45
N GLU A 97 -11.03 -4.41 7.70
CA GLU A 97 -10.10 -5.44 7.28
C GLU A 97 -9.01 -4.87 6.34
N THR A 98 -9.36 -3.93 5.46
CA THR A 98 -8.40 -3.33 4.55
C THR A 98 -7.52 -2.30 5.26
N ASN A 99 -8.15 -1.35 5.97
CA ASN A 99 -7.45 -0.19 6.52
C ASN A 99 -6.75 -0.50 7.86
N ALA A 100 -7.39 -1.21 8.77
CA ALA A 100 -6.82 -1.52 10.07
C ALA A 100 -6.02 -2.82 10.06
N LEU A 101 -6.65 -3.94 9.67
CA LEU A 101 -5.97 -5.25 9.68
C LEU A 101 -4.86 -5.31 8.64
N GLY A 102 -5.08 -4.78 7.42
CA GLY A 102 -4.04 -4.73 6.38
C GLY A 102 -2.82 -3.94 6.81
N THR A 103 -3.03 -2.78 7.44
CA THR A 103 -1.93 -1.97 8.00
C THR A 103 -1.21 -2.71 9.12
N PHE A 104 -1.94 -3.36 10.03
CA PHE A 104 -1.35 -4.17 11.10
C PHE A 104 -0.51 -5.32 10.55
N ASN A 105 -1.02 -6.06 9.56
CA ASN A 105 -0.29 -7.15 8.91
C ASN A 105 1.05 -6.67 8.35
N LEU A 106 1.04 -5.52 7.69
CA LEU A 106 2.25 -4.95 7.11
C LEU A 106 3.25 -4.51 8.19
N LEU A 107 2.79 -3.78 9.22
CA LEU A 107 3.62 -3.33 10.34
C LEU A 107 4.24 -4.50 11.10
N ASP A 108 3.47 -5.55 11.40
CA ASP A 108 3.96 -6.72 12.14
C ASP A 108 4.98 -7.52 11.29
N SER A 109 4.73 -7.63 9.98
CA SER A 109 5.68 -8.27 9.05
C SER A 109 6.99 -7.49 8.95
N VAL A 110 6.92 -6.17 8.84
CA VAL A 110 8.11 -5.30 8.81
C VAL A 110 8.89 -5.43 10.11
N ARG A 111 8.23 -5.33 11.26
CA ARG A 111 8.86 -5.52 12.57
C ARG A 111 9.62 -6.83 12.68
N LYS A 112 9.06 -7.92 12.13
CA LYS A 112 9.64 -9.27 12.22
C LYS A 112 10.79 -9.50 11.24
N TYR A 113 10.67 -9.01 10.00
CA TYR A 113 11.52 -9.48 8.91
C TYR A 113 12.35 -8.39 8.21
N SER A 114 12.02 -7.11 8.43
CA SER A 114 12.73 -5.98 7.84
C SER A 114 12.67 -4.74 8.74
N PRO A 115 13.16 -4.83 10.00
CA PRO A 115 12.96 -3.78 11.00
C PRO A 115 13.63 -2.44 10.62
N ASP A 116 14.61 -2.45 9.75
CA ASP A 116 15.30 -1.24 9.28
C ASP A 116 14.54 -0.50 8.16
N SER A 117 13.43 -1.05 7.67
CA SER A 117 12.63 -0.41 6.63
C SER A 117 11.98 0.87 7.13
N VAL A 118 12.02 1.92 6.31
CA VAL A 118 11.26 3.15 6.55
C VAL A 118 9.86 3.00 5.94
N MET A 119 8.83 2.97 6.77
CA MET A 119 7.45 2.86 6.31
C MET A 119 6.71 4.18 6.42
N ARG A 120 6.00 4.55 5.35
CA ARG A 120 5.05 5.65 5.32
C ARG A 120 3.66 5.12 4.99
N VAL A 121 2.71 5.46 5.85
CA VAL A 121 1.30 5.12 5.68
C VAL A 121 0.58 6.35 5.16
N CYS A 122 -0.06 6.23 4.01
CA CYS A 122 -0.91 7.26 3.45
C CYS A 122 -2.27 6.64 3.16
N GLN A 123 -3.08 6.57 4.18
CA GLN A 123 -4.47 6.15 4.08
C GLN A 123 -5.35 7.32 4.45
N ASN A 124 -6.39 7.56 3.66
CA ASN A 124 -7.48 8.42 4.10
C ASN A 124 -8.25 7.66 5.18
N THR A 125 -7.85 7.84 6.44
CA THR A 125 -8.63 7.38 7.57
C THR A 125 -9.83 8.32 7.67
N LEU A 126 -10.95 7.94 7.05
CA LEU A 126 -12.21 8.61 7.25
C LEU A 126 -12.70 8.26 8.66
N PHE A 127 -12.45 9.15 9.60
CA PHE A 127 -13.22 9.13 10.84
C PHE A 127 -14.62 9.67 10.53
N ILE A 128 -15.64 8.85 10.77
CA ILE A 128 -17.03 9.31 10.77
C ILE A 128 -17.21 10.16 12.02
N THR A 129 -16.94 11.45 11.91
CA THR A 129 -17.43 12.44 12.85
C THR A 129 -18.09 13.54 12.03
N GLU A 130 -19.27 13.98 12.47
CA GLU A 130 -20.06 15.03 11.81
C GLU A 130 -19.36 16.38 11.74
N ASP A 131 -18.18 16.53 12.33
CA ASP A 131 -17.39 17.73 12.33
C ASP A 131 -16.06 17.55 11.58
N ARG A 132 -15.92 18.35 10.55
CA ARG A 132 -14.80 18.58 9.65
C ARG A 132 -13.44 18.55 10.33
N TYR A 133 -12.73 17.41 10.26
CA TYR A 133 -11.27 17.40 10.37
C TYR A 133 -10.68 16.31 9.47
N ILE A 134 -10.04 16.75 8.39
CA ILE A 134 -9.13 15.93 7.61
C ILE A 134 -7.83 15.88 8.43
N ALA A 135 -7.59 14.79 9.12
CA ALA A 135 -6.30 14.54 9.74
C ALA A 135 -5.48 13.68 8.78
N GLU A 136 -4.53 14.28 8.10
CA GLU A 136 -3.40 13.55 7.51
C GLU A 136 -2.58 12.94 8.65
N LEU A 137 -2.77 11.66 8.91
CA LEU A 137 -1.92 10.91 9.81
C LEU A 137 -0.76 10.32 9.00
N SER A 138 0.29 11.10 8.80
CA SER A 138 1.59 10.57 8.43
C SER A 138 2.30 10.07 9.69
N TYR A 139 2.25 8.77 9.95
CA TYR A 139 3.06 8.17 11.01
C TYR A 139 4.45 7.87 10.48
N LYS A 140 5.43 8.51 11.09
CA LYS A 140 6.82 8.09 10.98
C LYS A 140 7.01 7.05 12.08
N VAL A 141 6.97 5.77 11.72
CA VAL A 141 7.39 4.71 12.64
C VAL A 141 8.90 4.67 12.58
N ALA A 142 9.55 5.37 13.49
CA ALA A 142 10.93 5.08 13.85
C ALA A 142 10.85 4.02 14.96
N ILE A 143 11.27 2.82 14.66
CA ILE A 143 11.55 1.79 15.65
C ILE A 143 13.01 1.93 16.07
#